data_8b6bbf541968073f1657b5bde30c2a59
#
_entry.id   8b6bbf541968073f1657b5bde30c2a59
#
_cell.length_a   1.000
_cell.length_b   1.000
_cell.length_c   1.000
_cell.angle_alpha   90.00
_cell.angle_beta   90.00
_cell.angle_gamma   90.00
#
_symmetry.space_group_name_H-M   'P 1'
#
loop_
_entity.id
_entity.type
_entity.pdbx_description
1 polymer ?
#
loop_
_entity_poly.entity_id
_entity_poly.type
_entity_poly.pdbx_seq_one_letter_code
_entity_poly.pdbx_strand_id
1 'polypeptide(L)'
;LPQIGKPMQQVFPAPMETEGGGACHHETNACNAGSPVTSMTDLFRKIAALMVFCALLVTLAACGGLITEGKAIAPLSGDILQKIKSIGSTPGAAMMMRIFKKDSILEVWKQTSSGQYALLTTYKICAYSGGYGPKVVEGDRQAPEGFYDITPGLLNPNSNYYLAFNTGYPNKFDRSYGRTGSNLMVHGDCSSSGCYAMTDAEIAEIYTLARESLAGGNKAVQLESFPFRMTPQNLATENGNTNMAFWQNIKTGYDAFELTRQVPTWDVCDKKYIFNSVSSTGQPLDGAAPCPALVTDPTLMAAISAKQATDNAALSAAVSASDAQKAAAAAAAQKAADEKATLAARGNAIGGFFGGLMGGNKPAAPAANDVVTDPALIAPIPMPPLQRT
;
A
#
# COMPACT_ATOMS: atom_id res chain seq x y z
N LEU A 1 -38.77 -16.38 36.29
CA LEU A 1 -37.98 -16.44 37.53
C LEU A 1 -37.20 -17.75 37.63
N PRO A 2 -35.88 -17.78 37.75
CA PRO A 2 -35.10 -17.48 38.93
C PRO A 2 -33.81 -16.72 38.66
N GLN A 3 -33.52 -15.94 39.62
CA GLN A 3 -32.40 -15.80 40.55
C GLN A 3 -31.18 -15.03 40.05
N ILE A 4 -31.06 -13.89 40.68
CA ILE A 4 -30.00 -12.89 40.62
C ILE A 4 -28.75 -13.39 41.39
N GLY A 5 -27.60 -13.46 40.75
CA GLY A 5 -26.30 -13.69 41.36
C GLY A 5 -25.58 -12.38 41.66
N LYS A 6 -25.21 -12.17 42.92
CA LYS A 6 -24.51 -10.99 43.47
C LYS A 6 -23.04 -10.91 42.99
N PRO A 7 -22.44 -9.73 42.93
CA PRO A 7 -21.01 -9.57 42.61
C PRO A 7 -20.11 -9.85 43.83
N MET A 8 -18.98 -10.50 43.58
CA MET A 8 -17.91 -10.77 44.54
C MET A 8 -17.11 -9.49 44.83
N GLN A 9 -17.06 -9.13 46.11
CA GLN A 9 -16.14 -8.10 46.64
C GLN A 9 -14.75 -8.70 46.79
N GLN A 10 -13.74 -8.03 46.23
CA GLN A 10 -12.33 -8.30 46.53
C GLN A 10 -11.91 -7.50 47.77
N VAL A 11 -11.39 -8.23 48.75
CA VAL A 11 -10.84 -7.76 50.03
C VAL A 11 -9.34 -7.42 49.81
N PHE A 12 -8.94 -6.22 50.14
CA PHE A 12 -7.53 -5.83 50.25
C PHE A 12 -7.06 -6.04 51.69
N PRO A 13 -5.85 -6.58 51.97
CA PRO A 13 -5.27 -6.61 53.31
C PRO A 13 -4.51 -5.29 53.60
N ALA A 14 -4.64 -4.83 54.87
CA ALA A 14 -4.00 -3.67 55.45
C ALA A 14 -2.51 -3.92 55.78
N PRO A 15 -1.69 -2.85 55.92
CA PRO A 15 -0.26 -2.98 56.21
C PRO A 15 0.01 -3.22 57.71
N MET A 16 1.01 -4.05 58.00
CA MET A 16 1.57 -4.31 59.33
C MET A 16 2.48 -3.20 59.75
N GLU A 17 2.23 -2.63 60.93
CA GLU A 17 3.15 -1.88 61.76
C GLU A 17 4.09 -2.86 62.50
N THR A 18 5.39 -2.55 62.54
CA THR A 18 6.29 -3.13 63.57
C THR A 18 7.03 -2.00 64.27
N GLU A 19 6.69 -1.84 65.53
CA GLU A 19 7.48 -1.13 66.51
C GLU A 19 8.72 -1.92 66.89
N GLY A 20 9.78 -1.25 67.24
CA GLY A 20 10.98 -1.85 67.79
C GLY A 20 11.95 -0.79 68.24
N GLY A 21 11.82 -0.37 69.52
CA GLY A 21 12.71 0.54 70.21
C GLY A 21 14.00 -0.11 70.61
N GLY A 22 15.00 0.73 70.89
CA GLY A 22 16.33 0.35 71.38
C GLY A 22 17.13 1.57 71.81
N ALA A 23 17.40 1.64 73.06
CA ALA A 23 17.90 2.70 73.93
C ALA A 23 19.35 3.17 73.65
N CYS A 24 19.60 4.34 74.20
CA CYS A 24 20.82 5.13 74.31
C CYS A 24 22.04 4.39 74.88
N HIS A 25 23.23 4.80 74.45
CA HIS A 25 24.36 5.07 75.36
C HIS A 25 25.28 6.17 74.83
N HIS A 26 25.67 7.03 75.79
CA HIS A 26 26.60 8.11 75.76
C HIS A 26 27.98 7.72 75.20
N GLU A 27 28.62 8.61 74.41
CA GLU A 27 29.95 9.15 74.77
C GLU A 27 30.33 10.30 73.78
N THR A 28 30.96 11.28 74.41
CA THR A 28 31.48 12.56 73.93
C THR A 28 32.66 12.37 72.98
N ASN A 29 32.65 13.06 71.80
CA ASN A 29 33.82 13.78 71.36
C ASN A 29 33.46 14.79 70.25
N ALA A 30 33.86 16.00 70.45
CA ALA A 30 33.74 17.13 69.56
C ALA A 30 34.64 17.00 68.34
N CYS A 31 34.13 17.12 67.16
CA CYS A 31 34.81 17.57 65.95
C CYS A 31 33.95 18.56 65.20
N ASN A 32 34.43 19.77 65.25
CA ASN A 32 33.89 20.93 64.57
C ASN A 32 34.06 20.77 63.05
N ALA A 33 33.02 20.45 62.30
CA ALA A 33 32.97 20.54 60.83
C ALA A 33 31.87 21.52 60.48
N GLY A 34 32.28 22.75 60.17
CA GLY A 34 31.38 23.81 59.72
C GLY A 34 30.57 23.34 58.47
N SER A 35 29.27 23.10 58.65
CA SER A 35 28.34 22.96 57.57
C SER A 35 28.26 24.29 56.85
N PRO A 36 28.36 24.34 55.52
CA PRO A 36 28.12 25.56 54.77
C PRO A 36 26.65 25.91 54.95
N VAL A 37 26.37 26.99 55.67
CA VAL A 37 25.05 27.61 55.72
C VAL A 37 24.75 28.10 54.31
N THR A 38 24.05 27.30 53.54
CA THR A 38 23.53 27.73 52.24
C THR A 38 22.58 28.87 52.53
N SER A 39 22.98 30.05 52.11
CA SER A 39 22.18 31.26 52.26
C SER A 39 20.79 31.01 51.66
N MET A 40 19.72 31.40 52.37
CA MET A 40 18.35 31.25 51.90
C MET A 40 18.15 31.89 50.50
N THR A 41 19.01 32.87 50.19
CA THR A 41 19.11 33.49 48.84
C THR A 41 19.62 32.55 47.74
N ASP A 42 20.53 31.64 48.04
CA ASP A 42 21.06 30.65 47.08
C ASP A 42 20.06 29.52 46.82
N LEU A 43 19.27 29.16 47.85
CA LEU A 43 18.19 28.20 47.71
C LEU A 43 17.05 28.80 46.80
N PHE A 44 16.68 30.04 47.03
CA PHE A 44 15.70 30.72 46.18
C PHE A 44 16.18 30.90 44.76
N ARG A 45 17.43 31.21 44.51
CA ARG A 45 18.03 31.26 43.14
C ARG A 45 17.99 29.92 42.45
N LYS A 46 18.28 28.84 43.11
CA LYS A 46 18.24 27.48 42.54
C LYS A 46 16.82 27.04 42.21
N ILE A 47 15.87 27.33 43.09
CA ILE A 47 14.44 27.04 42.85
C ILE A 47 13.94 27.87 41.70
N ALA A 48 14.27 29.17 41.62
CA ALA A 48 13.86 30.02 40.51
C ALA A 48 14.46 29.56 39.19
N ALA A 49 15.75 29.14 39.14
CA ALA A 49 16.38 28.62 37.96
C ALA A 49 15.75 27.27 37.51
N LEU A 50 15.38 26.40 38.46
CA LEU A 50 14.67 25.14 38.16
C LEU A 50 13.26 25.39 37.60
N MET A 51 12.53 26.35 38.18
CA MET A 51 11.21 26.72 37.70
C MET A 51 11.24 27.31 36.29
N VAL A 52 12.25 28.15 35.96
CA VAL A 52 12.46 28.70 34.62
C VAL A 52 12.82 27.59 33.65
N PHE A 53 13.69 26.65 34.04
CA PHE A 53 14.08 25.51 33.22
C PHE A 53 12.90 24.55 32.95
N CYS A 54 12.09 24.25 33.96
CA CYS A 54 10.86 23.47 33.79
C CYS A 54 9.83 24.20 32.91
N ALA A 55 9.65 25.51 33.06
CA ALA A 55 8.79 26.30 32.19
C ALA A 55 9.27 26.29 30.73
N LEU A 56 10.60 26.34 30.49
CA LEU A 56 11.20 26.27 29.16
C LEU A 56 10.99 24.88 28.52
N LEU A 57 11.11 23.81 29.32
CA LEU A 57 10.83 22.45 28.83
C LEU A 57 9.36 22.24 28.47
N VAL A 58 8.43 22.80 29.23
CA VAL A 58 6.99 22.74 28.95
C VAL A 58 6.65 23.52 27.67
N THR A 59 7.28 24.68 27.43
CA THR A 59 7.04 25.45 26.19
C THR A 59 7.61 24.76 24.96
N LEU A 60 8.79 24.08 25.06
CA LEU A 60 9.35 23.29 23.97
C LEU A 60 8.51 22.05 23.62
N ALA A 61 7.93 21.38 24.62
CA ALA A 61 7.02 20.24 24.40
C ALA A 61 5.69 20.70 23.75
N ALA A 62 5.17 21.88 24.10
CA ALA A 62 3.96 22.42 23.51
C ALA A 62 4.16 22.84 22.04
N CYS A 63 5.34 23.33 21.64
CA CYS A 63 5.61 23.68 20.25
C CYS A 63 5.66 22.44 19.30
N GLY A 64 6.15 21.30 19.76
CA GLY A 64 6.16 20.08 18.96
C GLY A 64 4.75 19.55 18.63
N GLY A 65 3.84 19.60 19.60
CA GLY A 65 2.44 19.20 19.40
C GLY A 65 1.66 20.13 18.46
N LEU A 66 1.88 21.42 18.56
CA LEU A 66 1.21 22.44 17.74
C LEU A 66 1.58 22.35 16.25
N ILE A 67 2.84 21.97 15.92
CA ILE A 67 3.27 21.81 14.53
C ILE A 67 2.64 20.55 13.93
N THR A 68 2.47 19.49 14.71
CA THR A 68 1.88 18.22 14.24
C THR A 68 0.38 18.37 14.01
N GLU A 69 -0.34 19.08 14.89
CA GLU A 69 -1.75 19.38 14.70
C GLU A 69 -1.98 20.35 13.53
N GLY A 70 -1.11 21.33 13.31
CA GLY A 70 -1.22 22.31 12.24
C GLY A 70 -1.32 21.70 10.84
N LYS A 71 -0.52 20.69 10.51
CA LYS A 71 -0.54 20.04 9.19
C LYS A 71 -1.80 19.19 8.97
N ALA A 72 -2.30 18.53 10.02
CA ALA A 72 -3.47 17.67 9.95
C ALA A 72 -4.79 18.45 9.83
N ILE A 73 -4.82 19.70 10.30
CA ILE A 73 -6.00 20.58 10.26
C ILE A 73 -5.89 21.67 9.17
N ALA A 74 -4.84 21.65 8.37
CA ALA A 74 -4.65 22.61 7.28
C ALA A 74 -5.88 22.66 6.35
N PRO A 75 -6.32 23.84 5.91
CA PRO A 75 -7.43 23.95 4.97
C PRO A 75 -7.06 23.44 3.59
N LEU A 76 -8.06 23.11 2.76
CA LEU A 76 -7.87 22.85 1.35
C LEU A 76 -7.31 24.08 0.63
N SER A 77 -6.41 23.87 -0.32
CA SER A 77 -5.87 24.95 -1.15
C SER A 77 -6.95 25.59 -2.01
N GLY A 78 -6.74 26.85 -2.39
CA GLY A 78 -7.66 27.59 -3.30
C GLY A 78 -7.84 26.84 -4.63
N ASP A 79 -6.77 26.27 -5.17
CA ASP A 79 -6.78 25.54 -6.44
C ASP A 79 -7.65 24.26 -6.35
N ILE A 80 -7.52 23.50 -5.27
CA ILE A 80 -8.37 22.31 -5.05
C ILE A 80 -9.83 22.71 -4.82
N LEU A 81 -10.10 23.79 -4.10
CA LEU A 81 -11.48 24.28 -3.93
C LEU A 81 -12.09 24.70 -5.28
N GLN A 82 -11.31 25.31 -6.15
CA GLN A 82 -11.77 25.65 -7.50
C GLN A 82 -12.04 24.41 -8.35
N LYS A 83 -11.16 23.40 -8.30
CA LYS A 83 -11.38 22.11 -8.97
C LYS A 83 -12.64 21.41 -8.46
N ILE A 84 -12.85 21.34 -7.14
CA ILE A 84 -14.06 20.77 -6.54
C ILE A 84 -15.31 21.47 -7.08
N LYS A 85 -15.30 22.79 -7.11
CA LYS A 85 -16.41 23.59 -7.66
C LYS A 85 -16.62 23.32 -9.15
N SER A 86 -15.55 23.21 -9.93
CA SER A 86 -15.61 23.03 -11.40
C SER A 86 -16.25 21.70 -11.80
N ILE A 87 -16.14 20.66 -10.97
CA ILE A 87 -16.80 19.37 -11.20
C ILE A 87 -18.21 19.30 -10.57
N GLY A 88 -18.73 20.39 -10.01
CA GLY A 88 -20.04 20.43 -9.37
C GLY A 88 -20.11 19.66 -8.04
N SER A 89 -19.02 19.67 -7.26
CA SER A 89 -18.92 19.01 -5.97
C SER A 89 -18.70 20.00 -4.81
N THR A 90 -18.58 19.49 -3.59
CA THR A 90 -18.27 20.24 -2.38
C THR A 90 -17.16 19.56 -1.57
N PRO A 91 -16.45 20.27 -0.67
CA PRO A 91 -15.45 19.65 0.18
C PRO A 91 -15.97 18.44 0.97
N GLY A 92 -17.15 18.56 1.59
CA GLY A 92 -17.78 17.50 2.38
C GLY A 92 -18.46 16.39 1.56
N ALA A 93 -18.55 16.51 0.23
CA ALA A 93 -19.15 15.45 -0.60
C ALA A 93 -18.35 14.15 -0.51
N ALA A 94 -19.01 13.03 -0.75
CA ALA A 94 -18.39 11.71 -0.72
C ALA A 94 -17.18 11.64 -1.68
N MET A 95 -16.17 10.88 -1.28
CA MET A 95 -14.88 10.74 -1.95
C MET A 95 -14.53 9.26 -2.11
N MET A 96 -13.85 8.94 -3.19
CA MET A 96 -13.25 7.64 -3.44
C MET A 96 -11.84 7.84 -4.00
N MET A 97 -10.95 6.90 -3.74
CA MET A 97 -9.59 6.85 -4.27
C MET A 97 -9.35 5.58 -5.08
N ARG A 98 -8.59 5.69 -6.16
CA ARG A 98 -8.17 4.54 -6.96
C ARG A 98 -6.65 4.57 -7.16
N ILE A 99 -5.99 3.46 -6.86
CA ILE A 99 -4.55 3.27 -7.09
C ILE A 99 -4.35 2.34 -8.28
N PHE A 100 -3.43 2.70 -9.17
CA PHE A 100 -2.95 1.86 -10.26
C PHE A 100 -1.44 1.74 -10.15
N LYS A 101 -0.96 0.55 -9.72
CA LYS A 101 0.45 0.29 -9.47
C LYS A 101 1.30 0.49 -10.74
N LYS A 102 0.85 -0.04 -11.88
CA LYS A 102 1.54 0.05 -13.18
C LYS A 102 1.80 1.49 -13.59
N ASP A 103 0.81 2.35 -13.37
CA ASP A 103 0.86 3.76 -13.76
C ASP A 103 1.52 4.62 -12.65
N SER A 104 1.75 4.04 -11.46
CA SER A 104 2.23 4.72 -10.26
C SER A 104 1.42 5.98 -9.94
N ILE A 105 0.07 5.84 -9.92
CA ILE A 105 -0.84 6.95 -9.66
C ILE A 105 -1.89 6.60 -8.61
N LEU A 106 -2.36 7.66 -7.92
CA LEU A 106 -3.55 7.68 -7.09
C LEU A 106 -4.52 8.71 -7.67
N GLU A 107 -5.71 8.27 -8.07
CA GLU A 107 -6.82 9.12 -8.50
C GLU A 107 -7.73 9.45 -7.32
N VAL A 108 -8.16 10.69 -7.23
CA VAL A 108 -9.22 11.14 -6.30
C VAL A 108 -10.46 11.48 -7.08
N TRP A 109 -11.56 10.84 -6.71
CA TRP A 109 -12.89 11.04 -7.28
C TRP A 109 -13.82 11.61 -6.23
N LYS A 110 -14.68 12.55 -6.61
CA LYS A 110 -15.67 13.15 -5.71
C LYS A 110 -17.07 13.06 -6.29
N GLN A 111 -18.04 12.81 -5.39
CA GLN A 111 -19.44 12.82 -5.76
C GLN A 111 -19.88 14.24 -6.12
N THR A 112 -20.51 14.38 -7.26
CA THR A 112 -21.06 15.62 -7.76
C THR A 112 -22.51 15.80 -7.32
N SER A 113 -23.10 16.96 -7.60
CA SER A 113 -24.51 17.23 -7.35
C SER A 113 -25.48 16.33 -8.12
N SER A 114 -25.02 15.69 -9.22
CA SER A 114 -25.80 14.66 -9.93
C SER A 114 -25.83 13.30 -9.23
N GLY A 115 -25.04 13.14 -8.15
CA GLY A 115 -24.86 11.87 -7.46
C GLY A 115 -23.78 10.97 -8.08
N GLN A 116 -23.32 11.23 -9.30
CA GLN A 116 -22.23 10.50 -9.93
C GLN A 116 -20.87 11.02 -9.46
N TYR A 117 -19.83 10.18 -9.55
CA TYR A 117 -18.47 10.56 -9.22
C TYR A 117 -17.73 11.10 -10.45
N ALA A 118 -17.03 12.21 -10.27
CA ALA A 118 -16.15 12.80 -11.26
C ALA A 118 -14.70 12.79 -10.75
N LEU A 119 -13.74 12.61 -11.65
CA LEU A 119 -12.32 12.70 -11.35
C LEU A 119 -12.00 14.14 -10.93
N LEU A 120 -11.50 14.31 -9.71
CA LEU A 120 -11.05 15.60 -9.21
C LEU A 120 -9.61 15.87 -9.61
N THR A 121 -8.73 14.92 -9.34
CA THR A 121 -7.29 15.05 -9.61
C THR A 121 -6.59 13.71 -9.54
N THR A 122 -5.35 13.66 -10.04
CA THR A 122 -4.47 12.49 -10.02
C THR A 122 -3.14 12.90 -9.43
N TYR A 123 -2.61 12.08 -8.54
CA TYR A 123 -1.32 12.25 -7.89
C TYR A 123 -0.37 11.14 -8.32
N LYS A 124 0.93 11.44 -8.37
CA LYS A 124 1.97 10.43 -8.60
C LYS A 124 2.31 9.72 -7.30
N ILE A 125 2.40 8.42 -7.33
CA ILE A 125 2.97 7.64 -6.23
C ILE A 125 4.49 7.66 -6.39
N CYS A 126 5.21 8.22 -5.39
CA CYS A 126 6.67 8.27 -5.39
C CYS A 126 7.29 6.89 -5.38
N ALA A 127 6.77 6.03 -4.49
CA ALA A 127 7.27 4.67 -4.32
C ALA A 127 6.16 3.77 -3.77
N TYR A 128 6.15 2.54 -4.22
CA TYR A 128 5.51 1.42 -3.56
C TYR A 128 6.43 0.21 -3.66
N SER A 129 6.25 -0.80 -2.83
CA SER A 129 7.08 -2.00 -2.89
C SER A 129 6.27 -3.24 -3.23
N GLY A 130 6.98 -4.26 -3.70
CA GLY A 130 6.39 -5.47 -4.26
C GLY A 130 6.02 -5.35 -5.73
N GLY A 131 5.47 -6.42 -6.29
CA GLY A 131 5.00 -6.51 -7.66
C GLY A 131 3.48 -6.36 -7.78
N TYR A 132 2.92 -6.91 -8.85
CA TYR A 132 1.49 -7.06 -9.02
C TYR A 132 1.00 -8.30 -8.24
N GLY A 133 -0.18 -8.17 -7.67
CA GLY A 133 -0.79 -9.18 -6.82
C GLY A 133 -1.09 -8.67 -5.42
N PRO A 134 -1.96 -9.39 -4.69
CA PRO A 134 -2.35 -9.01 -3.33
C PRO A 134 -1.20 -9.22 -2.33
N LYS A 135 -1.21 -8.47 -1.23
CA LYS A 135 -0.38 -8.79 -0.07
C LYS A 135 -0.89 -10.09 0.58
N VAL A 136 0.04 -10.92 1.08
CA VAL A 136 -0.28 -12.24 1.63
C VAL A 136 0.15 -12.39 3.09
N VAL A 137 1.39 -12.00 3.43
CA VAL A 137 1.97 -12.27 4.75
C VAL A 137 2.74 -11.05 5.27
N GLU A 138 2.78 -10.91 6.60
CA GLU A 138 3.61 -9.88 7.24
C GLU A 138 5.07 -9.99 6.75
N GLY A 139 5.69 -8.86 6.44
CA GLY A 139 7.08 -8.80 5.98
C GLY A 139 7.32 -9.10 4.50
N ASP A 140 6.30 -9.47 3.70
CA ASP A 140 6.44 -9.71 2.25
C ASP A 140 6.74 -8.44 1.43
N ARG A 141 6.71 -7.27 2.06
CA ARG A 141 6.93 -5.95 1.45
C ARG A 141 6.01 -5.67 0.25
N GLN A 142 4.85 -6.31 0.20
CA GLN A 142 3.88 -6.17 -0.88
C GLN A 142 2.85 -5.11 -0.54
N ALA A 143 2.69 -4.10 -1.38
CA ALA A 143 1.60 -3.15 -1.30
C ALA A 143 0.27 -3.84 -1.65
N PRO A 144 -0.82 -3.63 -0.85
CA PRO A 144 -2.05 -4.40 -0.98
C PRO A 144 -2.83 -4.03 -2.24
N GLU A 145 -3.57 -4.99 -2.79
CA GLU A 145 -4.58 -4.80 -3.84
C GLU A 145 -5.94 -5.25 -3.33
N GLY A 146 -7.00 -4.56 -3.74
CA GLY A 146 -8.37 -4.85 -3.33
C GLY A 146 -9.17 -3.60 -2.97
N PHE A 147 -10.24 -3.77 -2.21
CA PHE A 147 -11.18 -2.73 -1.80
C PHE A 147 -11.11 -2.52 -0.30
N TYR A 148 -10.93 -1.28 0.13
CA TYR A 148 -10.73 -0.90 1.52
C TYR A 148 -11.58 0.33 1.85
N ASP A 149 -12.06 0.42 3.09
CA ASP A 149 -12.87 1.54 3.57
C ASP A 149 -12.09 2.33 4.62
N ILE A 150 -11.65 3.52 4.28
CA ILE A 150 -10.90 4.42 5.15
C ILE A 150 -11.90 5.19 6.02
N THR A 151 -12.04 4.74 7.26
CA THR A 151 -12.87 5.40 8.27
C THR A 151 -12.11 6.52 8.98
N PRO A 152 -12.78 7.42 9.74
CA PRO A 152 -12.09 8.47 10.51
C PRO A 152 -10.96 7.95 11.42
N GLY A 153 -11.15 6.78 12.04
CA GLY A 153 -10.15 6.16 12.93
C GLY A 153 -8.90 5.63 12.22
N LEU A 154 -8.89 5.57 10.89
CA LEU A 154 -7.73 5.17 10.09
C LEU A 154 -6.87 6.34 9.63
N LEU A 155 -7.31 7.60 9.85
CA LEU A 155 -6.50 8.78 9.62
C LEU A 155 -5.41 8.88 10.71
N ASN A 156 -4.17 9.07 10.31
CA ASN A 156 -3.02 9.20 11.21
C ASN A 156 -2.37 10.59 11.08
N PRO A 157 -2.79 11.57 11.90
CA PRO A 157 -2.23 12.93 11.91
C PRO A 157 -0.79 12.98 12.44
N ASN A 158 -0.41 11.97 13.23
CA ASN A 158 0.89 11.89 13.92
C ASN A 158 1.85 10.89 13.27
N SER A 159 1.72 10.71 11.95
CA SER A 159 2.60 9.82 11.21
C SER A 159 4.05 10.30 11.26
N ASN A 160 4.99 9.35 11.46
CA ASN A 160 6.42 9.59 11.29
C ASN A 160 6.80 9.93 9.84
N TYR A 161 5.91 9.64 8.90
CA TYR A 161 6.05 9.93 7.46
C TYR A 161 5.13 11.09 7.07
N TYR A 162 5.25 12.20 7.74
CA TYR A 162 4.49 13.43 7.59
C TYR A 162 3.02 13.26 7.98
N LEU A 163 2.14 12.86 7.07
CA LEU A 163 0.74 12.49 7.28
C LEU A 163 0.50 11.11 6.66
N ALA A 164 -0.46 10.36 7.18
CA ALA A 164 -0.83 9.07 6.63
C ALA A 164 -2.30 8.73 6.90
N PHE A 165 -2.80 7.75 6.18
CA PHE A 165 -3.96 6.98 6.59
C PHE A 165 -3.70 5.49 6.35
N ASN A 166 -4.20 4.66 7.28
CA ASN A 166 -4.12 3.21 7.17
C ASN A 166 -5.14 2.74 6.13
N THR A 167 -4.76 1.78 5.29
CA THR A 167 -5.66 1.21 4.28
C THR A 167 -6.77 0.37 4.89
N GLY A 168 -6.62 -0.08 6.13
CA GLY A 168 -7.53 -1.04 6.76
C GLY A 168 -7.22 -2.49 6.43
N TYR A 169 -6.04 -2.76 5.83
CA TYR A 169 -5.55 -4.12 5.62
C TYR A 169 -5.23 -4.83 6.95
N PRO A 170 -5.52 -6.13 7.12
CA PRO A 170 -6.28 -7.00 6.23
C PRO A 170 -7.79 -6.75 6.32
N ASN A 171 -8.45 -6.62 5.17
CA ASN A 171 -9.89 -6.50 5.11
C ASN A 171 -10.59 -7.86 5.27
N LYS A 172 -11.91 -7.94 5.04
CA LYS A 172 -12.69 -9.19 5.16
C LYS A 172 -12.24 -10.25 4.14
N PHE A 173 -11.88 -9.86 2.93
CA PHE A 173 -11.36 -10.75 1.90
C PHE A 173 -9.99 -11.31 2.31
N ASP A 174 -9.08 -10.46 2.75
CA ASP A 174 -7.74 -10.87 3.17
C ASP A 174 -7.81 -11.85 4.34
N ARG A 175 -8.66 -11.55 5.34
CA ARG A 175 -8.89 -12.44 6.49
C ARG A 175 -9.48 -13.79 6.10
N SER A 176 -10.35 -13.86 5.07
CA SER A 176 -10.91 -15.14 4.60
C SER A 176 -9.85 -16.09 4.02
N TYR A 177 -8.72 -15.53 3.56
CA TYR A 177 -7.55 -16.28 3.12
C TYR A 177 -6.48 -16.48 4.21
N GLY A 178 -6.71 -16.00 5.45
CA GLY A 178 -5.73 -16.05 6.53
C GLY A 178 -4.51 -15.15 6.28
N ARG A 179 -4.64 -14.12 5.45
CA ARG A 179 -3.57 -13.17 5.17
C ARG A 179 -3.23 -12.36 6.41
N THR A 180 -1.95 -12.04 6.57
CA THR A 180 -1.43 -11.30 7.72
C THR A 180 -0.68 -10.05 7.28
N GLY A 181 -0.57 -9.10 8.20
CA GLY A 181 0.10 -7.83 7.99
C GLY A 181 -0.60 -6.71 8.75
N SER A 182 0.13 -5.64 8.99
CA SER A 182 -0.36 -4.48 9.73
C SER A 182 0.26 -3.19 9.19
N ASN A 183 -0.32 -2.04 9.56
CA ASN A 183 0.22 -0.72 9.27
C ASN A 183 0.53 -0.45 7.79
N LEU A 184 -0.30 -0.97 6.88
CA LEU A 184 -0.20 -0.64 5.46
C LEU A 184 -0.90 0.68 5.20
N MET A 185 -0.15 1.68 4.77
CA MET A 185 -0.59 3.06 4.72
C MET A 185 -0.40 3.68 3.33
N VAL A 186 -1.14 4.76 3.10
CA VAL A 186 -0.76 5.82 2.15
C VAL A 186 -0.18 6.95 3.00
N HIS A 187 1.06 7.39 2.71
CA HIS A 187 1.82 8.31 3.58
C HIS A 187 2.79 9.20 2.78
N GLY A 188 3.39 10.19 3.41
CA GLY A 188 4.43 11.06 2.85
C GLY A 188 5.81 10.42 2.83
N ASP A 189 6.86 11.25 2.69
CA ASP A 189 8.29 10.86 2.77
C ASP A 189 8.82 9.98 1.61
N CYS A 190 8.11 9.82 0.53
CA CYS A 190 8.57 9.16 -0.71
C CYS A 190 9.38 7.84 -0.54
N SER A 191 9.26 7.12 0.59
CA SER A 191 9.95 5.85 0.83
C SER A 191 8.97 4.74 1.22
N SER A 192 9.15 3.51 0.75
CA SER A 192 8.19 2.44 0.98
C SER A 192 8.81 1.08 1.28
N SER A 193 8.16 0.33 2.19
CA SER A 193 8.42 -1.09 2.49
C SER A 193 7.12 -1.90 2.57
N GLY A 194 6.14 -1.65 1.69
CA GLY A 194 4.82 -2.29 1.66
C GLY A 194 3.66 -1.31 1.62
N CYS A 195 3.94 -0.02 1.71
CA CYS A 195 2.98 1.07 1.67
C CYS A 195 2.92 1.73 0.29
N TYR A 196 2.06 2.74 0.15
CA TYR A 196 2.04 3.68 -0.97
C TYR A 196 2.58 5.03 -0.48
N ALA A 197 3.78 5.41 -0.93
CA ALA A 197 4.45 6.64 -0.53
C ALA A 197 4.19 7.75 -1.54
N MET A 198 3.81 8.91 -1.03
CA MET A 198 3.53 10.14 -1.76
C MET A 198 4.58 11.19 -1.36
N THR A 199 4.65 12.31 -2.07
CA THR A 199 5.33 13.51 -1.52
C THR A 199 4.53 14.06 -0.32
N ASP A 200 5.21 14.82 0.56
CA ASP A 200 4.54 15.45 1.70
C ASP A 200 3.42 16.41 1.27
N ALA A 201 3.62 17.12 0.18
CA ALA A 201 2.62 18.03 -0.37
C ALA A 201 1.37 17.26 -0.89
N GLU A 202 1.59 16.16 -1.60
CA GLU A 202 0.49 15.36 -2.15
C GLU A 202 -0.30 14.66 -1.05
N ILE A 203 0.38 14.05 -0.06
CA ILE A 203 -0.34 13.42 1.06
C ILE A 203 -1.08 14.44 1.91
N ALA A 204 -0.55 15.66 2.09
CA ALA A 204 -1.26 16.72 2.79
C ALA A 204 -2.59 17.07 2.11
N GLU A 205 -2.60 17.17 0.79
CA GLU A 205 -3.82 17.47 0.04
C GLU A 205 -4.80 16.28 0.04
N ILE A 206 -4.32 15.05 -0.17
CA ILE A 206 -5.13 13.83 -0.15
C ILE A 206 -5.74 13.61 1.25
N TYR A 207 -4.94 13.75 2.30
CA TYR A 207 -5.38 13.63 3.69
C TYR A 207 -6.46 14.63 4.03
N THR A 208 -6.27 15.91 3.63
CA THR A 208 -7.24 16.97 3.86
C THR A 208 -8.55 16.71 3.10
N LEU A 209 -8.49 16.26 1.84
CA LEU A 209 -9.66 15.86 1.06
C LEU A 209 -10.44 14.72 1.73
N ALA A 210 -9.73 13.70 2.23
CA ALA A 210 -10.35 12.59 2.94
C ALA A 210 -10.99 13.05 4.26
N ARG A 211 -10.28 13.88 5.05
CA ARG A 211 -10.80 14.47 6.29
C ARG A 211 -12.07 15.28 6.05
N GLU A 212 -12.07 16.17 5.05
CA GLU A 212 -13.24 16.99 4.71
C GLU A 212 -14.43 16.14 4.27
N SER A 213 -14.19 15.09 3.47
CA SER A 213 -15.22 14.15 3.07
C SER A 213 -15.85 13.44 4.29
N LEU A 214 -15.01 12.94 5.20
CA LEU A 214 -15.48 12.26 6.42
C LEU A 214 -16.21 13.24 7.36
N ALA A 215 -15.71 14.48 7.53
CA ALA A 215 -16.38 15.52 8.28
C ALA A 215 -17.73 15.93 7.68
N GLY A 216 -17.91 15.76 6.38
CA GLY A 216 -19.20 15.95 5.68
C GLY A 216 -20.26 14.89 5.97
N GLY A 217 -19.97 13.93 6.86
CA GLY A 217 -20.91 12.89 7.30
C GLY A 217 -20.76 11.55 6.56
N ASN A 218 -19.78 11.41 5.65
CA ASN A 218 -19.51 10.14 4.99
C ASN A 218 -18.85 9.17 5.99
N LYS A 219 -19.33 7.92 6.02
CA LYS A 219 -18.84 6.90 6.95
C LYS A 219 -17.41 6.45 6.66
N ALA A 220 -17.04 6.43 5.38
CA ALA A 220 -15.74 6.02 4.90
C ALA A 220 -15.41 6.68 3.54
N VAL A 221 -14.13 6.72 3.22
CA VAL A 221 -13.59 6.96 1.89
C VAL A 221 -13.15 5.61 1.34
N GLN A 222 -13.77 5.13 0.26
CA GLN A 222 -13.36 3.88 -0.36
C GLN A 222 -12.02 4.06 -1.08
N LEU A 223 -11.09 3.13 -0.86
CA LEU A 223 -9.84 2.99 -1.58
C LEU A 223 -9.87 1.69 -2.39
N GLU A 224 -9.79 1.82 -3.71
CA GLU A 224 -9.67 0.71 -4.65
C GLU A 224 -8.23 0.63 -5.14
N SER A 225 -7.52 -0.45 -4.87
CA SER A 225 -6.15 -0.64 -5.28
C SER A 225 -6.03 -1.76 -6.31
N PHE A 226 -5.52 -1.42 -7.50
CA PHE A 226 -5.38 -2.29 -8.66
C PHE A 226 -3.92 -2.42 -9.11
N PRO A 227 -3.53 -3.56 -9.71
CA PRO A 227 -2.21 -3.70 -10.32
C PRO A 227 -2.03 -2.74 -11.50
N PHE A 228 -3.08 -2.56 -12.28
CA PHE A 228 -3.15 -1.73 -13.49
C PHE A 228 -4.61 -1.39 -13.78
N ARG A 229 -4.87 -0.52 -14.76
CA ARG A 229 -6.23 -0.33 -15.29
C ARG A 229 -6.72 -1.66 -15.86
N MET A 230 -7.89 -2.12 -15.38
CA MET A 230 -8.39 -3.48 -15.62
C MET A 230 -8.94 -3.65 -17.05
N THR A 231 -8.15 -3.24 -18.05
CA THR A 231 -8.45 -3.38 -19.47
C THR A 231 -8.06 -4.76 -20.01
N PRO A 232 -8.70 -5.26 -21.08
CA PRO A 232 -8.30 -6.51 -21.73
C PRO A 232 -6.82 -6.56 -22.12
N GLN A 233 -6.30 -5.44 -22.63
CA GLN A 233 -4.90 -5.33 -23.07
C GLN A 233 -3.93 -5.50 -21.89
N ASN A 234 -4.19 -4.84 -20.76
CA ASN A 234 -3.35 -4.97 -19.57
C ASN A 234 -3.43 -6.38 -18.99
N LEU A 235 -4.62 -6.98 -18.93
CA LEU A 235 -4.78 -8.38 -18.51
C LEU A 235 -4.05 -9.36 -19.44
N ALA A 236 -4.03 -9.09 -20.76
CA ALA A 236 -3.32 -9.93 -21.72
C ALA A 236 -1.79 -9.92 -21.49
N THR A 237 -1.21 -8.82 -21.01
CA THR A 237 0.23 -8.77 -20.68
C THR A 237 0.60 -9.69 -19.52
N GLU A 238 -0.38 -9.99 -18.66
CA GLU A 238 -0.24 -10.85 -17.48
C GLU A 238 -0.86 -12.24 -17.68
N ASN A 239 -1.07 -12.66 -18.94
CA ASN A 239 -1.66 -13.96 -19.23
C ASN A 239 -0.85 -15.09 -18.61
N GLY A 240 -1.53 -15.99 -17.88
CA GLY A 240 -0.89 -17.08 -17.13
C GLY A 240 -0.40 -16.69 -15.73
N ASN A 241 -0.57 -15.42 -15.29
CA ASN A 241 -0.24 -15.01 -13.94
C ASN A 241 -1.17 -15.70 -12.92
N THR A 242 -0.61 -16.18 -11.81
CA THR A 242 -1.35 -16.88 -10.74
C THR A 242 -2.41 -16.01 -10.06
N ASN A 243 -2.30 -14.67 -10.15
CA ASN A 243 -3.27 -13.74 -9.58
C ASN A 243 -4.47 -13.46 -10.51
N MET A 244 -4.52 -14.05 -11.71
CA MET A 244 -5.55 -13.74 -12.71
C MET A 244 -6.98 -13.90 -12.17
N ALA A 245 -7.25 -14.97 -11.42
CA ALA A 245 -8.58 -15.21 -10.83
C ALA A 245 -8.96 -14.12 -9.81
N PHE A 246 -8.02 -13.65 -9.00
CA PHE A 246 -8.21 -12.53 -8.08
C PHE A 246 -8.48 -11.23 -8.85
N TRP A 247 -7.68 -10.95 -9.87
CA TRP A 247 -7.87 -9.74 -10.69
C TRP A 247 -9.19 -9.73 -11.44
N GLN A 248 -9.65 -10.87 -11.96
CA GLN A 248 -10.98 -10.97 -12.57
C GLN A 248 -12.09 -10.72 -11.55
N ASN A 249 -11.91 -11.14 -10.30
CA ASN A 249 -12.88 -10.86 -9.24
C ASN A 249 -12.92 -9.36 -8.91
N ILE A 250 -11.78 -8.70 -8.65
CA ILE A 250 -11.76 -7.26 -8.37
C ILE A 250 -12.16 -6.40 -9.58
N LYS A 251 -11.97 -6.93 -10.81
CA LYS A 251 -12.44 -6.28 -12.03
C LYS A 251 -13.97 -6.09 -12.06
N THR A 252 -14.73 -6.94 -11.40
CA THR A 252 -16.20 -6.78 -11.31
C THR A 252 -16.57 -5.46 -10.63
N GLY A 253 -15.90 -5.10 -9.53
CA GLY A 253 -16.09 -3.80 -8.87
C GLY A 253 -15.57 -2.64 -9.72
N TYR A 254 -14.41 -2.81 -10.37
CA TYR A 254 -13.88 -1.84 -11.31
C TYR A 254 -14.89 -1.54 -12.45
N ASP A 255 -15.44 -2.58 -13.08
CA ASP A 255 -16.40 -2.44 -14.18
C ASP A 255 -17.72 -1.81 -13.72
N ALA A 256 -18.19 -2.12 -12.50
CA ALA A 256 -19.37 -1.50 -11.93
C ALA A 256 -19.18 0.03 -11.83
N PHE A 257 -18.03 0.50 -11.34
CA PHE A 257 -17.73 1.93 -11.30
C PHE A 257 -17.60 2.55 -12.69
N GLU A 258 -16.92 1.89 -13.63
CA GLU A 258 -16.76 2.40 -15.00
C GLU A 258 -18.10 2.57 -15.72
N LEU A 259 -19.05 1.68 -15.47
CA LEU A 259 -20.39 1.72 -16.09
C LEU A 259 -21.30 2.76 -15.44
N THR A 260 -21.23 2.93 -14.12
CA THR A 260 -22.22 3.71 -13.38
C THR A 260 -21.71 5.05 -12.89
N ARG A 261 -20.41 5.21 -12.73
CA ARG A 261 -19.78 6.30 -11.96
C ARG A 261 -20.33 6.39 -10.54
N GLN A 262 -20.72 5.25 -9.97
CA GLN A 262 -21.10 5.08 -8.57
C GLN A 262 -20.07 4.18 -7.90
N VAL A 263 -19.69 4.52 -6.67
CA VAL A 263 -18.78 3.69 -5.87
C VAL A 263 -19.47 2.35 -5.59
N PRO A 264 -18.87 1.22 -6.02
CA PRO A 264 -19.47 -0.08 -5.78
C PRO A 264 -19.48 -0.40 -4.28
N THR A 265 -20.60 -0.87 -3.77
CA THR A 265 -20.61 -1.52 -2.47
C THR A 265 -19.93 -2.88 -2.60
N TRP A 266 -19.24 -3.32 -1.56
CA TRP A 266 -18.57 -4.61 -1.56
C TRP A 266 -18.78 -5.35 -0.24
N ASP A 267 -18.82 -6.66 -0.32
CA ASP A 267 -18.75 -7.60 0.80
C ASP A 267 -18.00 -8.87 0.35
N VAL A 268 -17.89 -9.87 1.19
CA VAL A 268 -17.14 -11.09 0.89
C VAL A 268 -17.90 -12.32 1.37
N CYS A 269 -18.02 -13.32 0.51
CA CYS A 269 -18.41 -14.70 0.83
C CYS A 269 -17.72 -15.66 -0.15
N ASP A 270 -17.60 -16.93 0.21
CA ASP A 270 -16.88 -17.93 -0.60
C ASP A 270 -15.48 -17.48 -1.00
N LYS A 271 -14.80 -16.71 -0.13
CA LYS A 271 -13.47 -16.12 -0.38
C LYS A 271 -13.41 -15.27 -1.65
N LYS A 272 -14.53 -14.59 -2.01
CA LYS A 272 -14.63 -13.71 -3.17
C LYS A 272 -15.25 -12.39 -2.77
N TYR A 273 -14.78 -11.29 -3.36
CA TYR A 273 -15.52 -10.04 -3.32
C TYR A 273 -16.85 -10.21 -4.05
N ILE A 274 -17.90 -9.72 -3.42
CA ILE A 274 -19.26 -9.60 -3.96
C ILE A 274 -19.57 -8.12 -4.05
N PHE A 275 -19.97 -7.66 -5.22
CA PHE A 275 -20.22 -6.24 -5.48
C PHE A 275 -21.69 -5.95 -5.69
N ASN A 276 -22.16 -4.80 -5.17
CA ASN A 276 -23.52 -4.29 -5.34
C ASN A 276 -24.60 -5.33 -5.04
N SER A 277 -24.35 -6.16 -4.03
CA SER A 277 -25.20 -7.27 -3.64
C SER A 277 -25.31 -7.37 -2.15
N VAL A 278 -26.45 -7.79 -1.63
CA VAL A 278 -26.70 -8.03 -0.21
C VAL A 278 -27.29 -9.42 0.00
N SER A 279 -27.12 -9.99 1.20
CA SER A 279 -27.82 -11.23 1.55
C SER A 279 -29.34 -11.05 1.47
N SER A 280 -30.04 -12.01 0.87
CA SER A 280 -31.51 -12.00 0.83
C SER A 280 -32.16 -12.03 2.21
N THR A 281 -31.43 -12.48 3.24
CA THR A 281 -31.87 -12.50 4.64
C THR A 281 -31.50 -11.23 5.41
N GLY A 282 -30.75 -10.31 4.81
CA GLY A 282 -30.22 -9.11 5.48
C GLY A 282 -29.12 -9.41 6.50
N GLN A 283 -28.69 -10.66 6.66
CA GLN A 283 -27.59 -11.00 7.56
C GLN A 283 -26.24 -10.68 6.92
N PRO A 284 -25.23 -10.27 7.71
CA PRO A 284 -23.86 -10.09 7.24
C PRO A 284 -23.34 -11.36 6.57
N LEU A 285 -22.61 -11.21 5.46
CA LEU A 285 -21.96 -12.33 4.79
C LEU A 285 -20.77 -12.81 5.64
N ASP A 286 -20.48 -14.10 5.61
CA ASP A 286 -19.23 -14.67 6.14
C ASP A 286 -18.22 -14.82 4.99
N GLY A 287 -17.04 -14.21 5.14
CA GLY A 287 -16.02 -14.19 4.09
C GLY A 287 -15.53 -15.58 3.67
N ALA A 288 -15.52 -16.56 4.58
CA ALA A 288 -15.04 -17.90 4.32
C ALA A 288 -16.13 -18.91 3.97
N ALA A 289 -17.39 -18.64 4.37
CA ALA A 289 -18.52 -19.52 4.11
C ALA A 289 -19.08 -19.34 2.68
N PRO A 290 -19.78 -20.38 2.15
CA PRO A 290 -20.50 -20.26 0.89
C PRO A 290 -21.47 -19.08 0.90
N CYS A 291 -21.62 -18.41 -0.26
CA CYS A 291 -22.57 -17.32 -0.37
C CYS A 291 -24.02 -17.79 -0.20
N PRO A 292 -24.82 -17.13 0.64
CA PRO A 292 -26.27 -17.35 0.67
C PRO A 292 -26.90 -16.83 -0.64
N ALA A 293 -28.22 -16.95 -0.75
CA ALA A 293 -28.95 -16.25 -1.83
C ALA A 293 -28.70 -14.74 -1.71
N LEU A 294 -28.29 -14.13 -2.82
CA LEU A 294 -27.95 -12.70 -2.92
C LEU A 294 -29.07 -11.95 -3.68
N VAL A 295 -29.31 -10.73 -3.23
CA VAL A 295 -30.15 -9.75 -3.94
C VAL A 295 -29.23 -8.76 -4.62
N THR A 296 -29.37 -8.63 -5.93
CA THR A 296 -28.60 -7.73 -6.79
C THR A 296 -29.53 -6.94 -7.70
N ASP A 297 -29.11 -5.78 -8.17
CA ASP A 297 -29.79 -5.08 -9.25
C ASP A 297 -29.61 -5.87 -10.56
N PRO A 298 -30.67 -6.44 -11.15
CA PRO A 298 -30.57 -7.25 -12.35
C PRO A 298 -30.09 -6.45 -13.57
N THR A 299 -30.42 -5.16 -13.66
CA THR A 299 -30.02 -4.29 -14.76
C THR A 299 -28.51 -4.05 -14.73
N LEU A 300 -27.97 -3.72 -13.54
CA LEU A 300 -26.54 -3.53 -13.35
C LEU A 300 -25.77 -4.82 -13.62
N MET A 301 -26.27 -5.96 -13.12
CA MET A 301 -25.62 -7.25 -13.35
C MET A 301 -25.61 -7.65 -14.81
N ALA A 302 -26.70 -7.38 -15.56
CA ALA A 302 -26.73 -7.59 -17.00
C ALA A 302 -25.70 -6.71 -17.75
N ALA A 303 -25.59 -5.44 -17.37
CA ALA A 303 -24.61 -4.52 -17.95
C ALA A 303 -23.15 -4.95 -17.66
N ILE A 304 -22.85 -5.34 -16.42
CA ILE A 304 -21.53 -5.88 -16.03
C ILE A 304 -21.23 -7.15 -16.83
N SER A 305 -22.16 -8.09 -16.92
CA SER A 305 -21.99 -9.34 -17.65
C SER A 305 -21.74 -9.11 -19.15
N ALA A 306 -22.47 -8.17 -19.77
CA ALA A 306 -22.27 -7.81 -21.17
C ALA A 306 -20.87 -7.18 -21.41
N LYS A 307 -20.45 -6.27 -20.51
CA LYS A 307 -19.09 -5.71 -20.55
C LYS A 307 -18.04 -6.79 -20.39
N GLN A 308 -18.18 -7.69 -19.42
CA GLN A 308 -17.24 -8.79 -19.18
C GLN A 308 -17.15 -9.74 -20.39
N ALA A 309 -18.27 -10.05 -21.04
CA ALA A 309 -18.26 -10.86 -22.27
C ALA A 309 -17.46 -10.19 -23.38
N THR A 310 -17.68 -8.89 -23.60
CA THR A 310 -16.93 -8.08 -24.57
C THR A 310 -15.44 -8.04 -24.23
N ASP A 311 -15.10 -7.76 -22.96
CA ASP A 311 -13.72 -7.68 -22.48
C ASP A 311 -13.01 -9.04 -22.58
N ASN A 312 -13.69 -10.15 -22.29
CA ASN A 312 -13.13 -11.50 -22.41
C ASN A 312 -12.81 -11.86 -23.86
N ALA A 313 -13.68 -11.49 -24.81
CA ALA A 313 -13.40 -11.66 -26.22
C ALA A 313 -12.18 -10.83 -26.67
N ALA A 314 -12.09 -9.58 -26.23
CA ALA A 314 -10.95 -8.71 -26.51
C ALA A 314 -9.66 -9.22 -25.84
N LEU A 315 -9.73 -9.74 -24.62
CA LEU A 315 -8.62 -10.38 -23.92
C LEU A 315 -8.09 -11.60 -24.70
N SER A 316 -8.98 -12.49 -25.12
CA SER A 316 -8.62 -13.66 -25.90
C SER A 316 -7.95 -13.29 -27.23
N ALA A 317 -8.46 -12.26 -27.91
CA ALA A 317 -7.86 -11.75 -29.14
C ALA A 317 -6.47 -11.14 -28.90
N ALA A 318 -6.31 -10.35 -27.80
CA ALA A 318 -5.02 -9.76 -27.45
C ALA A 318 -3.97 -10.81 -27.08
N VAL A 319 -4.35 -11.85 -26.33
CA VAL A 319 -3.47 -12.98 -26.00
C VAL A 319 -3.03 -13.70 -27.29
N SER A 320 -3.97 -14.04 -28.16
CA SER A 320 -3.67 -14.71 -29.44
C SER A 320 -2.74 -13.87 -30.32
N ALA A 321 -2.95 -12.57 -30.40
CA ALA A 321 -2.07 -11.66 -31.15
C ALA A 321 -0.66 -11.60 -30.55
N SER A 322 -0.54 -11.53 -29.20
CA SER A 322 0.75 -11.57 -28.51
C SER A 322 1.50 -12.86 -28.76
N ASP A 323 0.83 -14.00 -28.71
CA ASP A 323 1.45 -15.31 -28.94
C ASP A 323 1.87 -15.48 -30.41
N ALA A 324 1.08 -15.00 -31.37
CA ALA A 324 1.47 -14.96 -32.76
C ALA A 324 2.71 -14.08 -33.01
N GLN A 325 2.81 -12.93 -32.36
CA GLN A 325 3.98 -12.06 -32.43
C GLN A 325 5.23 -12.73 -31.84
N LYS A 326 5.10 -13.37 -30.68
CA LYS A 326 6.21 -14.13 -30.07
C LYS A 326 6.68 -15.28 -30.99
N ALA A 327 5.75 -16.03 -31.58
CA ALA A 327 6.06 -17.10 -32.51
C ALA A 327 6.76 -16.55 -33.76
N ALA A 328 6.28 -15.45 -34.34
CA ALA A 328 6.92 -14.83 -35.50
C ALA A 328 8.33 -14.30 -35.17
N ALA A 329 8.52 -13.69 -34.01
CA ALA A 329 9.83 -13.22 -33.54
C ALA A 329 10.82 -14.42 -33.34
N ALA A 330 10.34 -15.50 -32.73
CA ALA A 330 11.15 -16.73 -32.57
C ALA A 330 11.56 -17.35 -33.92
N ALA A 331 10.63 -17.43 -34.87
CA ALA A 331 10.91 -17.91 -36.22
C ALA A 331 11.92 -17.03 -36.98
N ALA A 332 11.80 -15.69 -36.83
CA ALA A 332 12.75 -14.74 -37.41
C ALA A 332 14.16 -14.86 -36.79
N ALA A 333 14.23 -15.04 -35.46
CA ALA A 333 15.50 -15.27 -34.77
C ALA A 333 16.17 -16.57 -35.19
N GLN A 334 15.38 -17.65 -35.33
CA GLN A 334 15.88 -18.94 -35.82
C GLN A 334 16.43 -18.79 -37.23
N LYS A 335 15.67 -18.15 -38.14
CA LYS A 335 16.13 -17.93 -39.53
C LYS A 335 17.44 -17.15 -39.60
N ALA A 336 17.59 -16.10 -38.79
CA ALA A 336 18.82 -15.31 -38.70
C ALA A 336 20.01 -16.15 -38.16
N ALA A 337 19.76 -17.05 -37.21
CA ALA A 337 20.76 -17.97 -36.68
C ALA A 337 21.22 -18.97 -37.77
N ASP A 338 20.27 -19.54 -38.54
CA ASP A 338 20.55 -20.48 -39.61
C ASP A 338 21.32 -19.82 -40.77
N GLU A 339 20.98 -18.57 -41.15
CA GLU A 339 21.72 -17.80 -42.14
C GLU A 339 23.16 -17.53 -41.67
N LYS A 340 23.35 -17.16 -40.41
CA LYS A 340 24.68 -16.93 -39.82
C LYS A 340 25.51 -18.21 -39.81
N ALA A 341 24.93 -19.33 -39.45
CA ALA A 341 25.59 -20.63 -39.47
C ALA A 341 26.01 -21.04 -40.92
N THR A 342 25.14 -20.78 -41.89
CA THR A 342 25.41 -21.06 -43.31
C THR A 342 26.56 -20.17 -43.83
N LEU A 343 26.60 -18.89 -43.48
CA LEU A 343 27.70 -17.99 -43.85
C LEU A 343 29.02 -18.42 -43.21
N ALA A 344 29.01 -18.82 -41.94
CA ALA A 344 30.21 -19.34 -41.27
C ALA A 344 30.72 -20.63 -41.91
N ALA A 345 29.84 -21.56 -42.27
CA ALA A 345 30.20 -22.78 -42.98
C ALA A 345 30.83 -22.49 -44.35
N ARG A 346 30.26 -21.55 -45.11
CA ARG A 346 30.84 -21.11 -46.41
C ARG A 346 32.21 -20.46 -46.24
N GLY A 347 32.38 -19.60 -45.20
CA GLY A 347 33.68 -19.00 -44.89
C GLY A 347 34.76 -20.02 -44.57
N ASN A 348 34.41 -21.03 -43.76
CA ASN A 348 35.34 -22.13 -43.45
C ASN A 348 35.66 -22.98 -44.66
N ALA A 349 34.72 -23.25 -45.57
CA ALA A 349 34.96 -24.00 -46.80
C ALA A 349 35.91 -23.25 -47.75
N ILE A 350 35.74 -21.94 -47.91
CA ILE A 350 36.61 -21.09 -48.72
C ILE A 350 38.02 -20.99 -48.09
N GLY A 351 38.13 -20.81 -46.78
CA GLY A 351 39.42 -20.81 -46.07
C GLY A 351 40.16 -22.14 -46.17
N GLY A 352 39.47 -23.29 -46.13
CA GLY A 352 40.03 -24.61 -46.35
C GLY A 352 40.51 -24.82 -47.78
N PHE A 353 39.80 -24.29 -48.79
CA PHE A 353 40.19 -24.39 -50.21
C PHE A 353 41.46 -23.57 -50.50
N PHE A 354 41.59 -22.36 -50.01
CA PHE A 354 42.77 -21.51 -50.18
C PHE A 354 43.98 -22.04 -49.35
N GLY A 355 43.74 -22.57 -48.14
CA GLY A 355 44.78 -23.21 -47.30
C GLY A 355 45.40 -24.46 -47.96
N GLY A 356 44.62 -25.21 -48.76
CA GLY A 356 45.10 -26.36 -49.52
C GLY A 356 45.92 -26.00 -50.77
N LEU A 357 45.75 -24.80 -51.36
CA LEU A 357 46.44 -24.36 -52.59
C LEU A 357 47.80 -23.68 -52.28
N MET A 358 48.01 -23.17 -51.09
CA MET A 358 49.27 -22.56 -50.65
C MET A 358 50.00 -23.49 -49.69
N GLY A 359 50.49 -24.59 -50.20
CA GLY A 359 51.22 -25.65 -49.51
C GLY A 359 52.29 -25.11 -48.52
N GLY A 360 52.01 -25.18 -47.23
CA GLY A 360 52.97 -24.84 -46.20
C GLY A 360 52.37 -24.83 -44.79
N ASN A 361 52.83 -25.77 -43.99
CA ASN A 361 52.67 -25.91 -42.56
C ASN A 361 51.23 -25.82 -41.97
N LYS A 362 50.75 -26.95 -41.56
CA LYS A 362 49.57 -27.18 -40.76
C LYS A 362 49.74 -26.43 -39.37
N PRO A 363 49.00 -25.37 -39.08
CA PRO A 363 48.91 -24.89 -37.69
C PRO A 363 48.18 -25.95 -36.88
N ALA A 364 48.72 -26.26 -35.70
CA ALA A 364 48.04 -27.12 -34.73
C ALA A 364 46.61 -26.59 -34.49
N ALA A 365 45.63 -27.48 -34.55
CA ALA A 365 44.26 -27.17 -34.20
C ALA A 365 44.22 -26.55 -32.81
N PRO A 366 43.55 -25.41 -32.59
CA PRO A 366 43.29 -24.96 -31.25
C PRO A 366 42.42 -26.02 -30.57
N ALA A 367 42.81 -26.42 -29.35
CA ALA A 367 42.04 -27.29 -28.49
C ALA A 367 40.60 -26.81 -28.43
N ALA A 368 39.64 -27.71 -28.62
CA ALA A 368 38.23 -27.43 -28.41
C ALA A 368 38.08 -26.96 -26.96
N ASN A 369 37.87 -25.66 -26.79
CA ASN A 369 37.38 -25.13 -25.53
C ASN A 369 35.94 -25.64 -25.38
N ASP A 370 35.75 -26.57 -24.46
CA ASP A 370 34.46 -26.98 -23.99
C ASP A 370 33.71 -25.72 -23.58
N VAL A 371 32.70 -25.34 -24.36
CA VAL A 371 31.74 -24.33 -23.96
C VAL A 371 30.91 -25.00 -22.86
N VAL A 372 31.35 -24.79 -21.63
CA VAL A 372 30.52 -25.07 -20.45
C VAL A 372 29.31 -24.15 -20.56
N THR A 373 28.20 -24.69 -21.02
CA THR A 373 26.90 -24.08 -20.89
C THR A 373 26.48 -24.25 -19.44
N ASP A 374 26.93 -23.30 -18.58
CA ASP A 374 26.42 -23.17 -17.23
C ASP A 374 25.05 -22.44 -17.29
N PRO A 375 23.95 -23.12 -16.92
CA PRO A 375 22.62 -22.48 -16.89
C PRO A 375 22.48 -21.36 -15.83
N ALA A 376 23.49 -21.14 -14.98
CA ALA A 376 23.46 -20.18 -13.88
C ALA A 376 23.81 -18.73 -14.28
N LEU A 377 24.14 -18.45 -15.55
CA LEU A 377 24.57 -17.10 -15.98
C LEU A 377 23.49 -16.28 -16.69
N ILE A 378 22.20 -16.60 -16.50
CA ILE A 378 21.11 -15.67 -16.79
C ILE A 378 20.72 -14.96 -15.48
N ALA A 379 21.66 -14.19 -14.94
CA ALA A 379 21.33 -13.22 -13.92
C ALA A 379 20.54 -12.06 -14.55
N PRO A 380 19.45 -11.59 -13.90
CA PRO A 380 18.74 -10.41 -14.39
C PRO A 380 19.69 -9.21 -14.37
N ILE A 381 19.67 -8.43 -15.43
CA ILE A 381 20.44 -7.20 -15.58
C ILE A 381 20.07 -6.26 -14.42
N PRO A 382 21.02 -5.82 -13.58
CA PRO A 382 20.73 -4.85 -12.54
C PRO A 382 20.34 -3.51 -13.19
N MET A 383 19.20 -2.97 -12.80
CA MET A 383 18.80 -1.62 -13.19
C MET A 383 19.82 -0.60 -12.66
N PRO A 384 20.21 0.41 -13.45
CA PRO A 384 21.12 1.44 -13.00
C PRO A 384 20.52 2.25 -11.84
N PRO A 385 21.30 2.70 -10.88
CA PRO A 385 20.82 3.51 -9.77
C PRO A 385 20.26 4.84 -10.30
N LEU A 386 19.06 5.19 -9.84
CA LEU A 386 18.45 6.49 -10.08
C LEU A 386 19.40 7.57 -9.55
N GLN A 387 19.90 8.42 -10.43
CA GLN A 387 20.68 9.61 -10.08
C GLN A 387 19.78 10.56 -9.27
N ARG A 388 20.25 10.88 -8.05
CA ARG A 388 19.71 11.97 -7.25
C ARG A 388 20.11 13.29 -7.91
N THR A 389 19.15 14.08 -8.27
CA THR A 389 19.30 15.54 -8.43
C THR A 389 18.31 16.22 -7.50
#